data_e460f0745120464901cbbe17cfcb13b8
#
_entry.id   e460f0745120464901cbbe17cfcb13b8
#
_cell.length_a   1.000
_cell.length_b   1.000
_cell.length_c   1.000
_cell.angle_alpha   90.00
_cell.angle_beta   90.00
_cell.angle_gamma   90.00
#
_symmetry.space_group_name_H-M   'P 1'
#
loop_
_entity.id
_entity.type
_entity.pdbx_description
1 polymer ?
#
loop_
_entity_poly.entity_id
_entity_poly.type
_entity_poly.pdbx_seq_one_letter_code
_entity_poly.pdbx_strand_id
1 'polypeptide(L)'
;MAVLAGTAAGLHGDSDMADFTPTVPAGGAKITKSPHGLNVPDRPIIPFIEGDGTGPDIWRASVRVMDAAVAKAYGGQRKLEWMEVLAGEKAFNATGNWLPDATVEACREYLISIKGPLTTTV
;
A
#
# COMPACT_ATOMS: atom_id res chain seq x y z
N MET A 1 -0.03 -7.33 -12.20
CA MET A 1 0.78 -8.14 -12.66
C MET A 1 2.01 -8.21 -11.96
N ALA A 2 2.36 -9.20 -11.55
CA ALA A 2 3.36 -9.27 -10.79
C ALA A 2 4.55 -9.39 -11.33
N VAL A 3 5.50 -9.25 -11.12
CA VAL A 3 6.46 -9.39 -11.56
C VAL A 3 7.50 -9.66 -11.12
N LEU A 4 7.94 -10.34 -11.14
CA LEU A 4 8.91 -10.69 -11.28
C LEU A 4 9.95 -10.41 -10.72
N ALA A 5 9.92 -10.17 -10.00
CA ALA A 5 10.92 -9.88 -9.31
C ALA A 5 11.69 -10.93 -8.82
N GLY A 6 11.18 -11.91 -8.72
CA GLY A 6 11.82 -12.98 -8.12
C GLY A 6 13.17 -13.35 -8.59
N THR A 7 13.52 -12.84 -9.67
CA THR A 7 14.81 -13.22 -10.17
C THR A 7 15.96 -12.56 -9.47
N ALA A 8 15.69 -11.44 -8.89
CA ALA A 8 16.80 -10.73 -8.27
C ALA A 8 17.18 -11.32 -6.93
N ALA A 9 16.22 -11.82 -6.24
CA ALA A 9 16.49 -12.32 -4.92
C ALA A 9 17.46 -13.49 -4.94
N GLY A 10 17.33 -14.31 -5.93
CA GLY A 10 18.20 -15.46 -6.00
C GLY A 10 19.64 -15.11 -6.25
N LEU A 11 19.90 -13.94 -6.80
CA LEU A 11 21.25 -13.58 -7.15
C LEU A 11 22.07 -13.09 -5.97
N HIS A 12 21.43 -12.69 -4.90
CA HIS A 12 22.13 -12.12 -3.78
C HIS A 12 22.21 -13.01 -2.56
N GLY A 13 21.74 -14.21 -2.67
CA GLY A 13 21.86 -15.15 -1.56
C GLY A 13 20.97 -14.86 -0.36
N ASP A 14 20.07 -13.92 -0.47
CA ASP A 14 19.18 -13.59 0.63
C ASP A 14 17.97 -14.48 0.64
N SER A 15 18.21 -15.76 0.46
CA SER A 15 17.14 -16.72 0.29
C SER A 15 16.25 -16.91 1.53
N ASP A 16 16.72 -16.43 2.68
CA ASP A 16 15.97 -16.63 3.92
C ASP A 16 14.88 -15.61 4.14
N MET A 17 14.81 -14.55 3.33
CA MET A 17 13.79 -13.52 3.45
C MET A 17 12.67 -13.79 2.49
N ALA A 18 11.45 -13.84 3.01
CA ALA A 18 10.28 -14.00 2.17
C ALA A 18 10.03 -12.73 1.35
N ASP A 19 9.70 -12.91 0.09
CA ASP A 19 9.33 -11.77 -0.75
C ASP A 19 7.91 -11.35 -0.42
N PHE A 20 7.68 -10.04 -0.51
CA PHE A 20 6.35 -9.47 -0.37
C PHE A 20 5.91 -8.87 -1.70
N THR A 21 4.73 -9.27 -2.15
CA THR A 21 4.11 -8.71 -3.36
C THR A 21 2.74 -8.17 -3.00
N PRO A 22 2.50 -6.88 -3.17
CA PRO A 22 1.18 -6.31 -2.91
C PRO A 22 0.11 -6.92 -3.83
N THR A 23 -1.09 -7.10 -3.30
CA THR A 23 -2.22 -7.52 -4.10
C THR A 23 -2.91 -6.29 -4.67
N VAL A 24 -2.80 -6.09 -5.97
CA VAL A 24 -3.37 -4.93 -6.64
C VAL A 24 -4.88 -5.13 -6.81
N PRO A 25 -5.71 -4.20 -6.33
CA PRO A 25 -7.16 -4.31 -6.51
C PRO A 25 -7.54 -4.33 -7.99
N ALA A 26 -8.30 -5.36 -8.40
CA ALA A 26 -8.61 -5.57 -9.81
C ALA A 26 -9.48 -4.46 -10.42
N GLY A 27 -10.29 -3.81 -9.61
CA GLY A 27 -11.18 -2.75 -10.11
C GLY A 27 -10.57 -1.36 -10.09
N GLY A 28 -9.34 -1.22 -9.63
CA GLY A 28 -8.71 0.08 -9.44
C GLY A 28 -7.81 0.50 -10.58
N ALA A 29 -7.46 1.78 -10.59
CA ALA A 29 -6.50 2.35 -11.53
C ALA A 29 -5.58 3.32 -10.80
N LYS A 30 -4.39 3.54 -11.36
CA LYS A 30 -3.40 4.41 -10.74
C LYS A 30 -3.76 5.88 -10.89
N ILE A 31 -3.45 6.66 -9.87
CA ILE A 31 -3.37 8.11 -10.00
C ILE A 31 -2.11 8.42 -10.80
N THR A 32 -2.20 9.31 -11.77
CA THR A 32 -1.07 9.66 -12.62
C THR A 32 -0.82 11.16 -12.60
N LYS A 33 0.39 11.56 -12.94
CA LYS A 33 0.75 12.97 -13.07
C LYS A 33 0.57 13.43 -14.51
N SER A 34 0.18 14.68 -14.67
CA SER A 34 0.15 15.35 -15.95
C SER A 34 0.74 16.76 -15.81
N PRO A 35 1.02 17.47 -16.91
CA PRO A 35 1.46 18.86 -16.82
C PRO A 35 0.49 19.77 -16.10
N HIS A 36 -0.77 19.39 -15.99
CA HIS A 36 -1.82 20.17 -15.37
C HIS A 36 -2.18 19.71 -13.95
N GLY A 37 -1.44 18.76 -13.40
CA GLY A 37 -1.70 18.24 -12.07
C GLY A 37 -1.90 16.73 -12.05
N LEU A 38 -2.69 16.25 -11.10
CA LEU A 38 -2.95 14.83 -10.97
C LEU A 38 -4.21 14.43 -11.74
N ASN A 39 -4.12 13.28 -12.39
CA ASN A 39 -5.30 12.62 -12.95
C ASN A 39 -5.76 11.55 -11.96
N VAL A 40 -6.93 11.76 -11.39
CA VAL A 40 -7.48 10.85 -10.38
C VAL A 40 -8.63 10.07 -11.01
N PRO A 41 -8.47 8.75 -11.20
CA PRO A 41 -9.54 7.93 -11.76
C PRO A 41 -10.70 7.77 -10.77
N ASP A 42 -11.81 7.22 -11.22
CA ASP A 42 -12.98 7.03 -10.36
C ASP A 42 -12.74 5.99 -9.26
N ARG A 43 -11.82 5.07 -9.48
CA ARG A 43 -11.44 4.04 -8.50
C ARG A 43 -9.93 4.05 -8.29
N PRO A 44 -9.40 5.09 -7.62
CA PRO A 44 -7.96 5.21 -7.47
C PRO A 44 -7.41 4.17 -6.48
N ILE A 45 -6.28 3.58 -6.82
CA ILE A 45 -5.58 2.65 -5.95
C ILE A 45 -4.73 3.46 -4.96
N ILE A 46 -4.98 3.25 -3.67
CA ILE A 46 -4.25 3.93 -2.61
C ILE A 46 -3.52 2.89 -1.77
N PRO A 47 -2.20 2.82 -1.83
CA PRO A 47 -1.44 1.99 -0.90
C PRO A 47 -1.65 2.44 0.53
N PHE A 48 -1.75 1.49 1.45
CA PHE A 48 -1.81 1.82 2.87
C PHE A 48 -0.92 0.90 3.68
N ILE A 49 -0.41 1.45 4.78
CA ILE A 49 0.32 0.72 5.81
C ILE A 49 -0.50 0.88 7.08
N GLU A 50 -1.10 -0.19 7.57
CA GLU A 50 -1.92 -0.06 8.78
C GLU A 50 -1.11 0.23 10.03
N GLY A 51 0.16 -0.15 10.02
CA GLY A 51 1.07 0.17 11.12
C GLY A 51 1.04 -0.83 12.24
N ASP A 52 1.78 -0.50 13.30
CA ASP A 52 1.97 -1.36 14.46
C ASP A 52 1.21 -0.83 15.67
N GLY A 53 1.16 -1.63 16.74
CA GLY A 53 0.50 -1.21 17.97
C GLY A 53 -0.97 -0.87 17.75
N THR A 54 -1.34 0.40 17.95
CA THR A 54 -2.70 0.88 17.74
C THR A 54 -3.05 1.10 16.27
N GLY A 55 -2.09 0.94 15.37
CA GLY A 55 -2.28 1.17 13.94
C GLY A 55 -3.45 0.43 13.32
N PRO A 56 -3.56 -0.89 13.52
CA PRO A 56 -4.69 -1.66 12.97
C PRO A 56 -6.06 -1.15 13.43
N ASP A 57 -6.17 -0.74 14.69
CA ASP A 57 -7.43 -0.21 15.21
C ASP A 57 -7.76 1.15 14.60
N ILE A 58 -6.75 2.01 14.48
CA ILE A 58 -6.91 3.33 13.85
C ILE A 58 -7.28 3.14 12.37
N TRP A 59 -6.61 2.22 11.70
CA TRP A 59 -6.89 1.98 10.28
C TRP A 59 -8.32 1.47 10.07
N ARG A 60 -8.75 0.53 10.90
CA ARG A 60 -10.10 -0.03 10.80
C ARG A 60 -11.18 1.04 10.92
N ALA A 61 -10.99 2.00 11.83
CA ALA A 61 -11.90 3.12 11.98
C ALA A 61 -11.79 4.09 10.81
N SER A 62 -10.56 4.42 10.41
CA SER A 62 -10.31 5.42 9.37
C SER A 62 -10.83 5.00 8.01
N VAL A 63 -10.64 3.74 7.63
CA VAL A 63 -11.10 3.26 6.32
C VAL A 63 -12.61 3.32 6.20
N ARG A 64 -13.32 3.04 7.28
CA ARG A 64 -14.78 3.13 7.30
C ARG A 64 -15.25 4.56 7.07
N VAL A 65 -14.57 5.52 7.70
CA VAL A 65 -14.92 6.94 7.54
C VAL A 65 -14.62 7.41 6.12
N MET A 66 -13.45 7.07 5.59
CA MET A 66 -13.06 7.49 4.25
C MET A 66 -13.97 6.88 3.18
N ASP A 67 -14.27 5.61 3.29
CA ASP A 67 -15.16 4.93 2.33
C ASP A 67 -16.58 5.52 2.38
N ALA A 68 -17.10 5.78 3.57
CA ALA A 68 -18.42 6.39 3.72
C ALA A 68 -18.46 7.82 3.18
N ALA A 69 -17.40 8.58 3.41
CA ALA A 69 -17.30 9.95 2.93
C ALA A 69 -17.29 10.00 1.39
N VAL A 70 -16.52 9.13 0.77
CA VAL A 70 -16.44 9.06 -0.71
C VAL A 70 -17.78 8.61 -1.28
N ALA A 71 -18.41 7.59 -0.69
CA ALA A 71 -19.71 7.12 -1.13
C ALA A 71 -20.77 8.24 -1.05
N LYS A 72 -20.75 9.01 0.03
CA LYS A 72 -21.69 10.11 0.21
C LYS A 72 -21.43 11.26 -0.76
N ALA A 73 -20.16 11.63 -0.92
CA ALA A 73 -19.80 12.78 -1.75
C ALA A 73 -20.06 12.55 -3.24
N TYR A 74 -19.94 11.32 -3.70
CA TYR A 74 -20.00 11.01 -5.13
C TYR A 74 -21.18 10.09 -5.50
N GLY A 75 -22.07 9.81 -4.57
CA GLY A 75 -23.26 9.01 -4.87
C GLY A 75 -22.94 7.58 -5.32
N GLY A 76 -21.83 7.04 -4.90
CA GLY A 76 -21.41 5.71 -5.31
C GLY A 76 -20.68 5.65 -6.64
N GLN A 77 -20.48 6.78 -7.32
CA GLN A 77 -19.78 6.79 -8.62
C GLN A 77 -18.26 6.69 -8.49
N ARG A 78 -17.73 6.96 -7.31
CA ARG A 78 -16.31 6.82 -7.02
C ARG A 78 -16.11 5.94 -5.80
N LYS A 79 -14.97 5.25 -5.77
CA LYS A 79 -14.61 4.37 -4.67
C LYS A 79 -13.10 4.29 -4.55
N LEU A 80 -12.58 4.38 -3.32
CA LEU A 80 -11.16 4.15 -3.08
C LEU A 80 -10.87 2.66 -3.12
N GLU A 81 -9.83 2.28 -3.83
CA GLU A 81 -9.38 0.90 -3.91
C GLU A 81 -8.11 0.77 -3.08
N TRP A 82 -8.22 0.14 -1.93
CA TRP A 82 -7.13 0.04 -0.98
C TRP A 82 -6.19 -1.10 -1.31
N MET A 83 -4.88 -0.83 -1.26
CA MET A 83 -3.86 -1.84 -1.50
C MET A 83 -2.92 -1.89 -0.31
N GLU A 84 -2.92 -2.99 0.44
CA GLU A 84 -2.04 -3.10 1.60
C GLU A 84 -0.59 -3.26 1.18
N VAL A 85 0.30 -2.48 1.80
CA VAL A 85 1.74 -2.66 1.74
C VAL A 85 2.25 -2.71 3.18
N LEU A 86 3.39 -3.34 3.37
CA LEU A 86 3.90 -3.66 4.69
C LEU A 86 5.09 -2.80 5.06
N ALA A 87 5.13 -2.39 6.31
CA ALA A 87 6.30 -1.75 6.91
C ALA A 87 6.24 -1.94 8.42
N GLY A 88 7.36 -1.83 9.10
CA GLY A 88 7.46 -1.96 10.54
C GLY A 88 7.46 -3.40 11.00
N GLU A 89 6.93 -3.63 12.20
CA GLU A 89 6.94 -4.96 12.82
C GLU A 89 6.15 -5.98 12.02
N LYS A 90 5.01 -5.59 11.48
CA LYS A 90 4.22 -6.49 10.64
C LYS A 90 5.02 -6.96 9.43
N ALA A 91 5.76 -6.07 8.80
CA ALA A 91 6.60 -6.43 7.67
C ALA A 91 7.73 -7.36 8.09
N PHE A 92 8.37 -7.08 9.21
CA PHE A 92 9.46 -7.91 9.72
C PHE A 92 8.98 -9.31 10.05
N ASN A 93 7.83 -9.44 10.70
CA ASN A 93 7.28 -10.75 11.03
C ASN A 93 6.90 -11.55 9.79
N ALA A 94 6.50 -10.88 8.72
CA ALA A 94 6.08 -11.56 7.48
C ALA A 94 7.26 -11.85 6.55
N THR A 95 8.26 -11.00 6.51
CA THR A 95 9.32 -11.07 5.49
C THR A 95 10.74 -11.10 6.03
N GLY A 96 10.95 -10.76 7.29
CA GLY A 96 12.29 -10.55 7.84
C GLY A 96 12.88 -9.18 7.53
N ASN A 97 12.12 -8.30 6.89
CA ASN A 97 12.57 -6.97 6.50
C ASN A 97 11.60 -5.93 7.04
N TRP A 98 12.12 -4.93 7.75
CA TRP A 98 11.31 -3.86 8.33
C TRP A 98 10.68 -2.94 7.29
N LEU A 99 11.30 -2.84 6.13
CA LEU A 99 10.78 -2.01 5.03
C LEU A 99 11.07 -2.72 3.69
N PRO A 100 10.17 -3.56 3.23
CA PRO A 100 10.34 -4.24 1.94
C PRO A 100 10.46 -3.26 0.78
N ASP A 101 11.31 -3.56 -0.18
CA ASP A 101 11.49 -2.73 -1.36
C ASP A 101 10.18 -2.54 -2.12
N ALA A 102 9.35 -3.59 -2.17
CA ALA A 102 8.04 -3.52 -2.83
C ALA A 102 7.14 -2.43 -2.23
N THR A 103 7.25 -2.17 -0.92
CA THR A 103 6.50 -1.10 -0.27
C THR A 103 6.97 0.27 -0.74
N VAL A 104 8.28 0.49 -0.79
CA VAL A 104 8.85 1.76 -1.25
C VAL A 104 8.49 2.00 -2.72
N GLU A 105 8.59 0.97 -3.53
CA GLU A 105 8.23 1.07 -4.94
C GLU A 105 6.75 1.36 -5.13
N ALA A 106 5.88 0.73 -4.35
CA ALA A 106 4.44 1.00 -4.42
C ALA A 106 4.13 2.46 -4.05
N CYS A 107 4.74 2.97 -3.00
CA CYS A 107 4.55 4.37 -2.61
C CYS A 107 5.00 5.33 -3.72
N ARG A 108 6.08 4.99 -4.40
CA ARG A 108 6.56 5.80 -5.51
C ARG A 108 5.66 5.70 -6.74
N GLU A 109 5.25 4.50 -7.08
CA GLU A 109 4.47 4.24 -8.28
C GLU A 109 3.04 4.76 -8.19
N TYR A 110 2.41 4.62 -7.04
CA TYR A 110 1.01 5.03 -6.85
C TYR A 110 0.86 6.47 -6.36
N LEU A 111 1.95 7.17 -6.11
CA LEU A 111 2.05 8.59 -5.78
C LEU A 111 1.52 9.00 -4.42
N ILE A 112 0.41 8.46 -3.97
CA ILE A 112 -0.24 8.82 -2.72
C ILE A 112 -0.43 7.56 -1.90
N SER A 113 -0.07 7.62 -0.62
CA SER A 113 -0.25 6.50 0.29
C SER A 113 -0.63 7.02 1.67
N ILE A 114 -1.22 6.13 2.48
CA ILE A 114 -1.57 6.43 3.86
C ILE A 114 -0.78 5.50 4.76
N LYS A 115 -0.17 6.06 5.80
CA LYS A 115 0.71 5.30 6.68
C LYS A 115 0.28 5.48 8.14
N GLY A 116 0.11 4.37 8.83
CA GLY A 116 -0.09 4.34 10.27
C GLY A 116 1.23 4.44 11.05
N PRO A 117 1.17 4.36 12.38
CA PRO A 117 2.37 4.41 13.23
C PRO A 117 3.24 3.18 13.04
N LEU A 118 4.53 3.35 13.09
CA LEU A 118 5.47 2.25 12.93
C LEU A 118 6.36 2.11 14.16
N THR A 119 6.69 0.86 14.48
CA THR A 119 7.70 0.53 15.47
C THR A 119 9.07 0.60 14.79
N THR A 120 9.99 1.30 15.43
CA THR A 120 11.38 1.34 14.96
C THR A 120 12.26 0.64 15.98
N THR A 121 13.27 -0.06 15.48
CA THR A 121 14.30 -0.63 16.37
C THR A 121 15.18 0.49 16.87
N VAL A 122 15.49 0.44 18.16
CA VAL A 122 16.40 1.38 18.80
C VAL A 122 17.80 0.84 18.72
#